data_d5c96e180bb9fceaaa283efcab28adb5
#
_entry.id   d5c96e180bb9fceaaa283efcab28adb5
#
_cell.length_a   1.000
_cell.length_b   1.000
_cell.length_c   1.000
_cell.angle_alpha   90.00
_cell.angle_beta   90.00
_cell.angle_gamma   90.00
#
_symmetry.space_group_name_H-M   'P 1'
#
loop_
_entity.id
_entity.type
_entity.pdbx_description
1 polymer ?
#
loop_
_entity_poly.entity_id
_entity_poly.type
_entity_poly.pdbx_seq_one_letter_code
_entity_poly.pdbx_strand_id
1 'polypeptide(L)'
;MLIDVHCHANLYLAIDQIIKESRSVGIEKVIAVAMSVISQERIVEICESYDLFFPALGIHPEEININKEIEKEIDSVIENILRNKDIICCIGEIGLDHHFIKDKENYPLQLKIFKQMLTLAEKLNLPVNIHSKGAEQEVYQTLTSYNLPNVNIHWYSGPEKFLMEGIERGYYFSITPAVKYSPPVKKTVNLVEVDHLLLESDGPVKYSGQIGRPSMIKEVLNEIAKIKNVPPEKLEVQIYNNTKKVFPKIFAI
;
A
#
# COMPACT_ATOMS: atom_id res chain seq x y z
N MET A 1 -17.39 -8.27 4.06
CA MET A 1 -16.90 -7.39 2.95
C MET A 1 -15.45 -7.05 3.20
N LEU A 2 -14.54 -7.72 2.51
CA LEU A 2 -13.10 -7.55 2.71
C LEU A 2 -12.48 -6.80 1.53
N ILE A 3 -11.52 -5.94 1.81
CA ILE A 3 -10.80 -5.17 0.80
C ILE A 3 -9.30 -5.28 1.09
N ASP A 4 -8.54 -5.69 0.07
CA ASP A 4 -7.09 -5.71 0.10
C ASP A 4 -6.57 -4.36 -0.42
N VAL A 5 -5.91 -3.58 0.43
CA VAL A 5 -5.48 -2.22 0.05
C VAL A 5 -4.08 -2.15 -0.55
N HIS A 6 -3.40 -3.30 -0.71
CA HIS A 6 -2.07 -3.33 -1.31
C HIS A 6 -1.72 -4.73 -1.86
N CYS A 7 -1.67 -4.85 -3.18
CA CYS A 7 -1.33 -6.09 -3.87
C CYS A 7 -0.66 -5.79 -5.22
N HIS A 8 0.46 -6.44 -5.52
CA HIS A 8 1.15 -6.32 -6.83
C HIS A 8 0.55 -7.30 -7.84
N ALA A 9 -0.68 -7.01 -8.28
CA ALA A 9 -1.48 -7.90 -9.12
C ALA A 9 -0.80 -8.27 -10.46
N ASN A 10 0.04 -7.38 -11.00
CA ASN A 10 0.80 -7.60 -12.23
C ASN A 10 1.86 -8.72 -12.13
N LEU A 11 2.21 -9.15 -10.93
CA LEU A 11 3.23 -10.18 -10.70
C LEU A 11 2.65 -11.60 -10.64
N TYR A 12 1.32 -11.78 -10.68
CA TYR A 12 0.71 -13.10 -10.75
C TYR A 12 0.63 -13.63 -12.18
N LEU A 13 1.07 -14.86 -12.37
CA LEU A 13 0.97 -15.55 -13.67
C LEU A 13 -0.44 -16.05 -13.99
N ALA A 14 -1.25 -16.31 -12.95
CA ALA A 14 -2.61 -16.88 -13.06
C ALA A 14 -3.62 -15.99 -12.36
N ILE A 15 -3.88 -14.81 -12.95
CA ILE A 15 -4.74 -13.78 -12.34
C ILE A 15 -6.18 -14.27 -12.11
N ASP A 16 -6.74 -15.09 -13.02
CA ASP A 16 -8.09 -15.64 -12.88
C ASP A 16 -8.23 -16.55 -11.66
N GLN A 17 -7.17 -17.30 -11.33
CA GLN A 17 -7.15 -18.10 -10.10
C GLN A 17 -7.15 -17.22 -8.86
N ILE A 18 -6.36 -16.13 -8.86
CA ILE A 18 -6.31 -15.15 -7.77
C ILE A 18 -7.71 -14.54 -7.55
N ILE A 19 -8.40 -14.16 -8.62
CA ILE A 19 -9.76 -13.61 -8.57
C ILE A 19 -10.73 -14.63 -7.95
N LYS A 20 -10.71 -15.86 -8.45
CA LYS A 20 -11.58 -16.93 -7.94
C LYS A 20 -11.35 -17.20 -6.45
N GLU A 21 -10.10 -17.31 -6.03
CA GLU A 21 -9.73 -17.51 -4.62
C GLU A 21 -10.15 -16.31 -3.76
N SER A 22 -9.93 -15.09 -4.22
CA SER A 22 -10.30 -13.86 -3.50
C SER A 22 -11.83 -13.80 -3.26
N ARG A 23 -12.61 -14.01 -4.31
CA ARG A 23 -14.09 -14.00 -4.22
C ARG A 23 -14.63 -15.11 -3.31
N SER A 24 -13.97 -16.28 -3.29
CA SER A 24 -14.40 -17.42 -2.46
C SER A 24 -14.34 -17.15 -0.95
N VAL A 25 -13.53 -16.20 -0.51
CA VAL A 25 -13.39 -15.79 0.91
C VAL A 25 -14.05 -14.44 1.21
N GLY A 26 -14.78 -13.86 0.26
CA GLY A 26 -15.54 -12.64 0.44
C GLY A 26 -14.76 -11.34 0.23
N ILE A 27 -13.66 -11.37 -0.56
CA ILE A 27 -12.96 -10.17 -0.99
C ILE A 27 -13.71 -9.54 -2.15
N GLU A 28 -14.05 -8.27 -2.00
CA GLU A 28 -14.84 -7.52 -2.97
C GLU A 28 -13.97 -6.63 -3.87
N LYS A 29 -12.87 -6.11 -3.31
CA LYS A 29 -12.00 -5.16 -3.99
C LYS A 29 -10.54 -5.38 -3.59
N VAL A 30 -9.65 -5.10 -4.55
CA VAL A 30 -8.19 -5.16 -4.36
C VAL A 30 -7.57 -3.91 -4.97
N ILE A 31 -6.81 -3.16 -4.21
CA ILE A 31 -5.99 -2.08 -4.75
C ILE A 31 -4.72 -2.71 -5.35
N ALA A 32 -4.64 -2.66 -6.68
CA ALA A 32 -3.51 -3.15 -7.45
C ALA A 32 -2.45 -2.06 -7.56
N VAL A 33 -1.26 -2.32 -7.00
CA VAL A 33 -0.22 -1.31 -6.79
C VAL A 33 0.92 -1.50 -7.77
N ALA A 34 1.27 -0.43 -8.48
CA ALA A 34 2.42 -0.41 -9.38
C ALA A 34 3.71 -0.07 -8.62
N MET A 35 4.84 -0.62 -9.08
CA MET A 35 6.17 -0.38 -8.53
C MET A 35 7.09 0.37 -9.51
N SER A 36 6.83 0.28 -10.81
CA SER A 36 7.72 0.72 -11.88
C SER A 36 6.95 1.32 -13.05
N VAL A 37 7.67 1.92 -13.99
CA VAL A 37 7.12 2.43 -15.25
C VAL A 37 6.33 1.35 -15.99
N ILE A 38 6.94 0.19 -16.17
CA ILE A 38 6.33 -0.95 -16.90
C ILE A 38 5.12 -1.51 -16.15
N SER A 39 5.20 -1.60 -14.82
CA SER A 39 4.10 -2.15 -14.03
C SER A 39 2.86 -1.25 -14.03
N GLN A 40 3.01 0.07 -14.24
CA GLN A 40 1.87 0.99 -14.30
C GLN A 40 0.92 0.65 -15.45
N GLU A 41 1.45 0.44 -16.65
CA GLU A 41 0.64 0.08 -17.82
C GLU A 41 -0.08 -1.25 -17.57
N ARG A 42 0.66 -2.24 -17.08
CA ARG A 42 0.09 -3.56 -16.78
C ARG A 42 -0.98 -3.53 -15.69
N ILE A 43 -0.83 -2.71 -14.65
CA ILE A 43 -1.86 -2.52 -13.62
C ILE A 43 -3.13 -1.89 -14.21
N VAL A 44 -2.99 -0.88 -15.06
CA VAL A 44 -4.15 -0.27 -15.74
C VAL A 44 -4.90 -1.31 -16.58
N GLU A 45 -4.21 -2.09 -17.42
CA GLU A 45 -4.80 -3.17 -18.21
C GLU A 45 -5.57 -4.20 -17.37
N ILE A 46 -4.98 -4.61 -16.22
CA ILE A 46 -5.64 -5.54 -15.30
C ILE A 46 -6.91 -4.93 -14.73
N CYS A 47 -6.86 -3.67 -14.32
CA CYS A 47 -8.02 -3.00 -13.72
C CYS A 47 -9.12 -2.71 -14.74
N GLU A 48 -8.79 -2.49 -16.00
CA GLU A 48 -9.78 -2.39 -17.09
C GLU A 48 -10.42 -3.74 -17.45
N SER A 49 -9.67 -4.84 -17.25
CA SER A 49 -10.13 -6.20 -17.60
C SER A 49 -10.93 -6.86 -16.49
N TYR A 50 -10.72 -6.48 -15.23
CA TYR A 50 -11.27 -7.18 -14.06
C TYR A 50 -11.80 -6.19 -13.01
N ASP A 51 -13.07 -6.30 -12.69
CA ASP A 51 -13.81 -5.45 -11.74
C ASP A 51 -13.37 -5.60 -10.26
N LEU A 52 -12.54 -6.58 -9.96
CA LEU A 52 -11.96 -6.78 -8.63
C LEU A 52 -10.87 -5.75 -8.30
N PHE A 53 -10.13 -5.28 -9.30
CA PHE A 53 -8.91 -4.50 -9.12
C PHE A 53 -9.11 -3.01 -9.37
N PHE A 54 -8.47 -2.19 -8.53
CA PHE A 54 -8.47 -0.72 -8.59
C PHE A 54 -7.03 -0.21 -8.62
N PRO A 55 -6.65 0.65 -9.59
CA PRO A 55 -5.26 0.99 -9.79
C PRO A 55 -4.73 2.00 -8.78
N ALA A 56 -3.53 1.72 -8.26
CA ALA A 56 -2.65 2.66 -7.57
C ALA A 56 -1.36 2.76 -8.35
N LEU A 57 -0.98 3.97 -8.76
CA LEU A 57 0.20 4.18 -9.60
C LEU A 57 1.25 5.00 -8.82
N GLY A 58 2.50 4.54 -8.89
CA GLY A 58 3.63 5.15 -8.21
C GLY A 58 4.96 4.62 -8.70
N ILE A 59 6.04 5.02 -8.03
CA ILE A 59 7.41 4.49 -8.23
C ILE A 59 7.93 4.03 -6.89
N HIS A 60 8.13 2.73 -6.75
CA HIS A 60 8.74 2.13 -5.58
C HIS A 60 10.22 2.53 -5.47
N PRO A 61 10.76 2.80 -4.28
CA PRO A 61 12.18 3.19 -4.13
C PRO A 61 13.18 2.18 -4.68
N GLU A 62 12.83 0.88 -4.77
CA GLU A 62 13.70 -0.15 -5.34
C GLU A 62 13.95 0.06 -6.85
N GLU A 63 13.02 0.70 -7.57
CA GLU A 63 13.13 0.99 -9.00
C GLU A 63 14.42 1.74 -9.33
N ILE A 64 14.92 2.57 -8.45
CA ILE A 64 16.17 3.33 -8.62
C ILE A 64 17.39 2.42 -8.74
N ASN A 65 17.38 1.25 -8.10
CA ASN A 65 18.45 0.26 -8.23
C ASN A 65 18.35 -0.56 -9.52
N ILE A 66 17.13 -0.82 -9.95
CA ILE A 66 16.82 -1.70 -11.09
C ILE A 66 16.94 -0.93 -12.39
N ASN A 67 16.33 0.26 -12.45
CA ASN A 67 16.27 1.11 -13.64
C ASN A 67 17.22 2.33 -13.51
N LYS A 68 18.38 2.27 -14.12
CA LYS A 68 19.36 3.36 -14.08
C LYS A 68 18.95 4.60 -14.88
N GLU A 69 17.92 4.50 -15.72
CA GLU A 69 17.38 5.61 -16.51
C GLU A 69 16.14 6.24 -15.87
N ILE A 70 15.72 5.76 -14.69
CA ILE A 70 14.47 6.19 -14.02
C ILE A 70 14.36 7.71 -13.90
N GLU A 71 15.47 8.41 -13.66
CA GLU A 71 15.48 9.87 -13.54
C GLU A 71 15.01 10.56 -14.84
N LYS A 72 15.30 9.99 -16.01
CA LYS A 72 14.86 10.49 -17.32
C LYS A 72 13.41 10.12 -17.62
N GLU A 73 12.89 9.08 -16.97
CA GLU A 73 11.55 8.54 -17.22
C GLU A 73 10.48 9.12 -16.30
N ILE A 74 10.88 9.87 -15.25
CA ILE A 74 9.94 10.41 -14.25
C ILE A 74 8.82 11.22 -14.88
N ASP A 75 9.14 12.06 -15.85
CA ASP A 75 8.13 12.90 -16.54
C ASP A 75 7.09 12.04 -17.26
N SER A 76 7.53 10.97 -17.93
CA SER A 76 6.60 10.04 -18.60
C SER A 76 5.73 9.26 -17.60
N VAL A 77 6.28 8.93 -16.43
CA VAL A 77 5.51 8.33 -15.32
C VAL A 77 4.43 9.28 -14.83
N ILE A 78 4.79 10.53 -14.59
CA ILE A 78 3.84 11.58 -14.15
C ILE A 78 2.75 11.78 -15.23
N GLU A 79 3.11 11.83 -16.49
CA GLU A 79 2.15 11.94 -17.59
C GLU A 79 1.20 10.73 -17.63
N ASN A 80 1.71 9.52 -17.43
CA ASN A 80 0.88 8.32 -17.36
C ASN A 80 -0.10 8.37 -16.17
N ILE A 81 0.35 8.78 -14.99
CA ILE A 81 -0.52 8.97 -13.83
C ILE A 81 -1.59 10.03 -14.12
N LEU A 82 -1.22 11.16 -14.71
CA LEU A 82 -2.16 12.23 -15.07
C LEU A 82 -3.20 11.78 -16.11
N ARG A 83 -2.80 10.94 -17.07
CA ARG A 83 -3.71 10.34 -18.08
C ARG A 83 -4.75 9.45 -17.42
N ASN A 84 -4.35 8.73 -16.39
CA ASN A 84 -5.20 7.76 -15.65
C ASN A 84 -5.82 8.34 -14.38
N LYS A 85 -5.74 9.66 -14.14
CA LYS A 85 -6.16 10.32 -12.88
C LYS A 85 -7.60 10.03 -12.46
N ASP A 86 -8.48 9.75 -13.41
CA ASP A 86 -9.91 9.54 -13.13
C ASP A 86 -10.19 8.13 -12.59
N ILE A 87 -9.36 7.15 -12.95
CA ILE A 87 -9.52 5.76 -12.51
C ILE A 87 -8.63 5.38 -11.32
N ILE A 88 -7.46 6.04 -11.13
CA ILE A 88 -6.57 5.72 -10.01
C ILE A 88 -7.19 6.09 -8.66
N CYS A 89 -7.06 5.21 -7.68
CA CYS A 89 -7.63 5.40 -6.35
C CYS A 89 -6.66 6.02 -5.33
N CYS A 90 -5.35 5.89 -5.55
CA CYS A 90 -4.30 6.51 -4.73
C CYS A 90 -2.99 6.63 -5.52
N ILE A 91 -2.05 7.44 -5.05
CA ILE A 91 -0.67 7.44 -5.51
C ILE A 91 0.13 6.46 -4.64
N GLY A 92 0.68 5.44 -5.26
CA GLY A 92 1.44 4.38 -4.59
C GLY A 92 1.75 3.18 -5.52
N GLU A 93 2.73 2.39 -5.15
CA GLU A 93 3.58 2.49 -3.96
C GLU A 93 4.66 3.54 -4.16
N ILE A 94 4.87 4.39 -3.15
CA ILE A 94 5.89 5.44 -3.15
C ILE A 94 6.56 5.52 -1.78
N GLY A 95 7.77 6.05 -1.70
CA GLY A 95 8.42 6.20 -0.40
C GLY A 95 9.93 6.09 -0.47
N LEU A 96 10.52 5.66 0.65
CA LEU A 96 11.97 5.49 0.81
C LEU A 96 12.28 4.10 1.38
N ASP A 97 13.36 3.48 0.91
CA ASP A 97 13.91 2.24 1.45
C ASP A 97 15.42 2.38 1.73
N HIS A 98 15.77 2.35 3.01
CA HIS A 98 17.16 2.31 3.46
C HIS A 98 17.53 0.96 4.09
N HIS A 99 16.61 -0.01 4.03
CA HIS A 99 16.83 -1.36 4.56
C HIS A 99 17.33 -2.33 3.49
N PHE A 100 16.66 -2.39 2.35
CA PHE A 100 17.05 -3.25 1.23
C PHE A 100 18.02 -2.53 0.30
N ILE A 101 17.87 -1.22 0.12
CA ILE A 101 18.77 -0.37 -0.66
C ILE A 101 19.85 0.18 0.25
N LYS A 102 21.04 -0.41 0.20
CA LYS A 102 22.18 -0.02 1.06
C LYS A 102 23.08 1.05 0.45
N ASP A 103 22.99 1.25 -0.86
CA ASP A 103 23.77 2.26 -1.55
C ASP A 103 23.20 3.66 -1.27
N LYS A 104 23.90 4.38 -0.41
CA LYS A 104 23.50 5.73 0.03
C LYS A 104 23.56 6.77 -1.09
N GLU A 105 24.27 6.50 -2.18
CA GLU A 105 24.30 7.40 -3.34
C GLU A 105 22.91 7.49 -4.00
N ASN A 106 22.06 6.47 -3.83
CA ASN A 106 20.70 6.45 -4.34
C ASN A 106 19.68 7.21 -3.47
N TYR A 107 19.99 7.53 -2.20
CA TYR A 107 19.04 8.16 -1.28
C TYR A 107 18.54 9.54 -1.73
N PRO A 108 19.40 10.45 -2.27
CA PRO A 108 18.92 11.73 -2.77
C PRO A 108 17.92 11.59 -3.93
N LEU A 109 18.12 10.59 -4.80
CA LEU A 109 17.22 10.33 -5.92
C LEU A 109 15.90 9.72 -5.43
N GLN A 110 15.94 8.78 -4.47
CA GLN A 110 14.72 8.28 -3.82
C GLN A 110 13.90 9.45 -3.27
N LEU A 111 14.53 10.33 -2.48
CA LEU A 111 13.84 11.48 -1.88
C LEU A 111 13.28 12.44 -2.93
N LYS A 112 14.01 12.68 -4.02
CA LYS A 112 13.56 13.50 -5.13
C LYS A 112 12.29 12.94 -5.75
N ILE A 113 12.30 11.65 -6.12
CA ILE A 113 11.15 10.97 -6.72
C ILE A 113 9.97 10.95 -5.73
N PHE A 114 10.22 10.60 -4.48
CA PHE A 114 9.19 10.59 -3.45
C PHE A 114 8.48 11.94 -3.34
N LYS A 115 9.22 13.04 -3.28
CA LYS A 115 8.67 14.41 -3.25
C LYS A 115 7.86 14.75 -4.50
N GLN A 116 8.27 14.32 -5.68
CA GLN A 116 7.52 14.53 -6.92
C GLN A 116 6.18 13.78 -6.89
N MET A 117 6.18 12.53 -6.39
CA MET A 117 4.95 11.75 -6.24
C MET A 117 4.01 12.34 -5.19
N LEU A 118 4.53 12.85 -4.07
CA LEU A 118 3.72 13.54 -3.06
C LEU A 118 3.10 14.84 -3.60
N THR A 119 3.87 15.62 -4.37
CA THR A 119 3.36 16.82 -5.05
C THR A 119 2.21 16.47 -5.99
N LEU A 120 2.33 15.36 -6.71
CA LEU A 120 1.28 14.88 -7.61
C LEU A 120 0.03 14.43 -6.84
N ALA A 121 0.23 13.69 -5.74
CA ALA A 121 -0.86 13.25 -4.86
C ALA A 121 -1.64 14.44 -4.27
N GLU A 122 -0.93 15.45 -3.77
CA GLU A 122 -1.55 16.68 -3.27
C GLU A 122 -2.33 17.41 -4.35
N LYS A 123 -1.72 17.61 -5.54
CA LYS A 123 -2.36 18.26 -6.69
C LYS A 123 -3.63 17.55 -7.15
N LEU A 124 -3.65 16.21 -7.11
CA LEU A 124 -4.78 15.39 -7.51
C LEU A 124 -5.78 15.13 -6.37
N ASN A 125 -5.45 15.57 -5.16
CA ASN A 125 -6.21 15.31 -3.93
C ASN A 125 -6.47 13.79 -3.75
N LEU A 126 -5.41 12.99 -3.93
CA LEU A 126 -5.45 11.54 -3.80
C LEU A 126 -4.73 11.09 -2.52
N PRO A 127 -5.22 10.04 -1.84
CA PRO A 127 -4.48 9.39 -0.76
C PRO A 127 -3.19 8.78 -1.27
N VAL A 128 -2.29 8.47 -0.34
CA VAL A 128 -0.99 7.84 -0.65
C VAL A 128 -0.82 6.50 0.05
N ASN A 129 -0.14 5.59 -0.63
CA ASN A 129 0.27 4.28 -0.09
C ASN A 129 1.79 4.26 0.01
N ILE A 130 2.30 4.27 1.26
CA ILE A 130 3.68 4.66 1.59
C ILE A 130 4.52 3.46 2.03
N HIS A 131 5.64 3.28 1.34
CA HIS A 131 6.77 2.45 1.76
C HIS A 131 7.74 3.26 2.64
N SER A 132 8.17 2.72 3.79
CA SER A 132 9.01 3.48 4.74
C SER A 132 10.16 2.67 5.36
N LYS A 133 10.52 1.55 4.78
CA LYS A 133 11.41 0.56 5.39
C LYS A 133 12.82 1.07 5.65
N GLY A 134 13.18 1.23 6.94
CA GLY A 134 14.49 1.73 7.37
C GLY A 134 14.71 3.24 7.15
N ALA A 135 13.67 3.96 6.67
CA ALA A 135 13.70 5.40 6.37
C ALA A 135 12.53 6.14 7.04
N GLU A 136 11.93 5.57 8.07
CA GLU A 136 10.70 6.04 8.70
C GLU A 136 10.79 7.50 9.11
N GLN A 137 11.93 7.93 9.67
CA GLN A 137 12.13 9.32 10.09
C GLN A 137 12.04 10.28 8.89
N GLU A 138 12.75 9.99 7.82
CA GLU A 138 12.82 10.85 6.66
C GLU A 138 11.49 10.87 5.89
N VAL A 139 10.81 9.73 5.79
CA VAL A 139 9.46 9.62 5.22
C VAL A 139 8.50 10.52 6.00
N TYR A 140 8.46 10.41 7.33
CA TYR A 140 7.52 11.18 8.14
C TYR A 140 7.82 12.68 8.12
N GLN A 141 9.09 13.05 8.19
CA GLN A 141 9.50 14.45 8.04
C GLN A 141 9.10 15.03 6.67
N THR A 142 9.26 14.24 5.60
CA THR A 142 8.86 14.67 4.26
C THR A 142 7.35 14.85 4.16
N LEU A 143 6.56 13.89 4.66
CA LEU A 143 5.09 13.96 4.64
C LEU A 143 4.51 15.21 5.31
N THR A 144 5.21 15.80 6.30
CA THR A 144 4.72 17.04 6.97
C THR A 144 4.61 18.25 6.06
N SER A 145 5.29 18.24 4.93
CA SER A 145 5.31 19.35 3.98
C SER A 145 4.17 19.31 2.95
N TYR A 146 3.29 18.30 3.03
CA TYR A 146 2.23 18.08 2.05
C TYR A 146 0.85 17.98 2.73
N ASN A 147 -0.17 18.55 2.08
CA ASN A 147 -1.56 18.45 2.53
C ASN A 147 -2.25 17.31 1.80
N LEU A 148 -2.12 16.10 2.33
CA LEU A 148 -2.67 14.87 1.74
C LEU A 148 -4.01 14.52 2.39
N PRO A 149 -5.00 14.04 1.63
CA PRO A 149 -6.31 13.70 2.19
C PRO A 149 -6.23 12.53 3.19
N ASN A 150 -5.40 11.53 2.89
CA ASN A 150 -5.13 10.39 3.78
C ASN A 150 -3.75 9.79 3.45
N VAL A 151 -3.11 9.21 4.48
CA VAL A 151 -1.83 8.51 4.37
C VAL A 151 -1.99 7.09 4.90
N ASN A 152 -1.73 6.09 4.06
CA ASN A 152 -1.57 4.70 4.49
C ASN A 152 -0.08 4.35 4.54
N ILE A 153 0.42 3.96 5.70
CA ILE A 153 1.76 3.39 5.87
C ILE A 153 1.61 1.87 5.71
N HIS A 154 2.06 1.38 4.58
CA HIS A 154 1.99 -0.02 4.25
C HIS A 154 3.01 -0.84 5.07
N TRP A 155 2.60 -2.03 5.50
CA TRP A 155 3.42 -3.03 6.20
C TRP A 155 4.40 -2.45 7.24
N TYR A 156 3.92 -1.57 8.10
CA TYR A 156 4.79 -0.98 9.10
C TYR A 156 5.42 -2.03 10.03
N SER A 157 6.73 -2.00 10.15
CA SER A 157 7.51 -2.89 11.03
C SER A 157 8.76 -2.20 11.61
N GLY A 158 8.74 -0.87 11.58
CA GLY A 158 9.83 -0.01 12.05
C GLY A 158 9.82 0.25 13.56
N PRO A 159 10.64 1.22 14.02
CA PRO A 159 10.74 1.60 15.42
C PRO A 159 9.43 2.16 15.98
N GLU A 160 9.12 1.81 17.24
CA GLU A 160 7.90 2.27 17.94
C GLU A 160 7.75 3.79 17.94
N LYS A 161 8.86 4.53 18.09
CA LYS A 161 8.84 5.99 18.11
C LYS A 161 8.11 6.56 16.87
N PHE A 162 8.42 6.05 15.68
CA PHE A 162 7.81 6.54 14.45
C PHE A 162 6.39 5.98 14.25
N LEU A 163 6.10 4.78 14.79
CA LEU A 163 4.73 4.28 14.85
C LEU A 163 3.84 5.24 15.63
N MET A 164 4.26 5.63 16.82
CA MET A 164 3.52 6.58 17.67
C MET A 164 3.35 7.93 16.98
N GLU A 165 4.39 8.44 16.33
CA GLU A 165 4.31 9.66 15.54
C GLU A 165 3.27 9.56 14.41
N GLY A 166 3.21 8.43 13.70
CA GLY A 166 2.21 8.19 12.66
C GLY A 166 0.78 8.12 13.22
N ILE A 167 0.61 7.49 14.39
CA ILE A 167 -0.67 7.44 15.09
C ILE A 167 -1.14 8.85 15.48
N GLU A 168 -0.26 9.66 16.07
CA GLU A 168 -0.56 11.05 16.45
C GLU A 168 -0.94 11.93 15.24
N ARG A 169 -0.40 11.63 14.06
CA ARG A 169 -0.73 12.30 12.79
C ARG A 169 -2.00 11.78 12.15
N GLY A 170 -2.63 10.75 12.70
CA GLY A 170 -3.84 10.13 12.14
C GLY A 170 -3.59 9.29 10.89
N TYR A 171 -2.38 8.76 10.70
CA TYR A 171 -2.08 7.86 9.58
C TYR A 171 -2.76 6.51 9.77
N TYR A 172 -3.05 5.86 8.65
CA TYR A 172 -3.56 4.50 8.60
C TYR A 172 -2.41 3.52 8.41
N PHE A 173 -2.61 2.30 8.91
CA PHE A 173 -1.62 1.23 8.84
C PHE A 173 -2.25 -0.03 8.27
N SER A 174 -1.80 -0.46 7.12
CA SER A 174 -2.23 -1.72 6.54
C SER A 174 -1.39 -2.89 7.04
N ILE A 175 -2.08 -3.97 7.37
CA ILE A 175 -1.52 -5.13 8.06
C ILE A 175 -1.47 -6.31 7.12
N THR A 176 -0.25 -6.87 6.98
CA THR A 176 0.05 -8.04 6.13
C THR A 176 -0.14 -9.36 6.86
N PRO A 177 -0.14 -10.50 6.13
CA PRO A 177 -0.10 -11.85 6.71
C PRO A 177 1.06 -12.11 7.68
N ALA A 178 2.11 -11.27 7.68
CA ALA A 178 3.19 -11.34 8.65
C ALA A 178 2.73 -11.16 10.10
N VAL A 179 1.54 -10.61 10.35
CA VAL A 179 0.95 -10.51 11.70
C VAL A 179 0.88 -11.85 12.42
N LYS A 180 0.82 -12.96 11.71
CA LYS A 180 0.77 -14.31 12.30
C LYS A 180 2.05 -14.66 13.08
N TYR A 181 3.22 -14.14 12.67
CA TYR A 181 4.51 -14.53 13.22
C TYR A 181 5.48 -13.38 13.53
N SER A 182 5.29 -12.19 12.95
CA SER A 182 6.20 -11.04 13.09
C SER A 182 5.91 -10.21 14.35
N PRO A 183 6.82 -10.19 15.36
CA PRO A 183 6.62 -9.37 16.55
C PRO A 183 6.44 -7.87 16.26
N PRO A 184 7.23 -7.24 15.33
CA PRO A 184 7.00 -5.84 14.97
C PRO A 184 5.60 -5.57 14.41
N VAL A 185 5.09 -6.43 13.51
CA VAL A 185 3.74 -6.26 12.94
C VAL A 185 2.66 -6.46 14.02
N LYS A 186 2.82 -7.45 14.90
CA LYS A 186 1.93 -7.61 16.06
C LYS A 186 1.94 -6.39 16.98
N LYS A 187 3.10 -5.76 17.18
CA LYS A 187 3.23 -4.54 17.96
C LYS A 187 2.48 -3.38 17.29
N THR A 188 2.58 -3.22 15.96
CA THR A 188 1.80 -2.24 15.20
C THR A 188 0.30 -2.44 15.47
N VAL A 189 -0.20 -3.67 15.33
CA VAL A 189 -1.61 -3.98 15.63
C VAL A 189 -1.98 -3.65 17.07
N ASN A 190 -1.12 -3.96 18.05
CA ASN A 190 -1.43 -3.66 19.45
C ASN A 190 -1.59 -2.16 19.73
N LEU A 191 -0.74 -1.32 19.14
CA LEU A 191 -0.67 0.12 19.43
C LEU A 191 -1.64 0.96 18.60
N VAL A 192 -1.88 0.59 17.34
CA VAL A 192 -2.79 1.32 16.45
C VAL A 192 -4.24 1.03 16.80
N GLU A 193 -5.08 2.05 16.95
CA GLU A 193 -6.51 1.87 17.18
C GLU A 193 -7.21 1.25 15.96
N VAL A 194 -8.29 0.50 16.21
CA VAL A 194 -8.97 -0.27 15.14
C VAL A 194 -9.53 0.60 14.02
N ASP A 195 -9.82 1.86 14.28
CA ASP A 195 -10.31 2.83 13.30
C ASP A 195 -9.21 3.40 12.38
N HIS A 196 -7.95 3.02 12.60
CA HIS A 196 -6.80 3.35 11.75
C HIS A 196 -6.11 2.10 11.15
N LEU A 197 -6.70 0.91 11.31
CA LEU A 197 -6.17 -0.33 10.71
C LEU A 197 -6.82 -0.60 9.36
N LEU A 198 -6.02 -1.13 8.43
CA LEU A 198 -6.42 -1.62 7.11
C LEU A 198 -5.88 -3.04 6.91
N LEU A 199 -6.34 -3.73 5.86
CA LEU A 199 -5.89 -5.09 5.51
C LEU A 199 -5.17 -5.07 4.18
N GLU A 200 -4.05 -5.79 4.10
CA GLU A 200 -3.34 -5.99 2.85
C GLU A 200 -2.72 -7.38 2.74
N SER A 201 -2.55 -7.84 1.50
CA SER A 201 -1.80 -9.07 1.24
C SER A 201 -0.33 -8.84 0.92
N ASP A 202 0.00 -7.69 0.35
CA ASP A 202 1.29 -7.42 -0.28
C ASP A 202 1.76 -8.59 -1.17
N GLY A 203 0.79 -9.24 -1.78
CA GLY A 203 1.07 -10.38 -2.65
C GLY A 203 1.70 -9.96 -3.99
N PRO A 204 2.65 -10.75 -4.52
CA PRO A 204 2.97 -12.14 -4.17
C PRO A 204 4.17 -12.33 -3.23
N VAL A 205 4.48 -11.38 -2.34
CA VAL A 205 5.54 -11.57 -1.34
C VAL A 205 5.29 -12.88 -0.56
N LYS A 206 6.36 -13.58 -0.20
CA LYS A 206 6.23 -14.88 0.48
C LYS A 206 6.16 -14.73 2.01
N TYR A 207 5.17 -15.38 2.62
CA TYR A 207 4.98 -15.50 4.05
C TYR A 207 5.21 -16.93 4.50
N SER A 208 6.31 -17.19 5.23
CA SER A 208 6.71 -18.55 5.67
C SER A 208 6.69 -19.58 4.51
N GLY A 209 7.17 -19.16 3.33
CA GLY A 209 7.24 -20.02 2.14
C GLY A 209 5.98 -20.07 1.27
N GLN A 210 4.85 -19.51 1.73
CA GLN A 210 3.62 -19.41 0.95
C GLN A 210 3.57 -18.08 0.18
N ILE A 211 3.17 -18.13 -1.09
CA ILE A 211 2.96 -16.93 -1.91
C ILE A 211 1.79 -16.15 -1.36
N GLY A 212 2.02 -14.86 -1.03
CA GLY A 212 1.01 -13.91 -0.60
C GLY A 212 -0.08 -13.76 -1.65
N ARG A 213 -1.33 -13.67 -1.22
CA ARG A 213 -2.52 -13.55 -2.07
C ARG A 213 -3.58 -12.72 -1.36
N PRO A 214 -4.43 -11.99 -2.08
CA PRO A 214 -5.54 -11.25 -1.46
C PRO A 214 -6.38 -12.11 -0.53
N SER A 215 -6.62 -13.39 -0.87
CA SER A 215 -7.40 -14.32 -0.02
C SER A 215 -6.87 -14.47 1.42
N MET A 216 -5.58 -14.18 1.65
CA MET A 216 -4.97 -14.28 2.99
C MET A 216 -5.44 -13.18 3.96
N ILE A 217 -6.01 -12.07 3.49
CA ILE A 217 -6.43 -10.98 4.38
C ILE A 217 -7.58 -11.40 5.31
N LYS A 218 -8.31 -12.47 4.99
CA LYS A 218 -9.30 -13.04 5.92
C LYS A 218 -8.63 -13.59 7.19
N GLU A 219 -7.47 -14.21 7.04
CA GLU A 219 -6.68 -14.68 8.19
C GLU A 219 -6.05 -13.49 8.95
N VAL A 220 -5.61 -12.46 8.23
CA VAL A 220 -5.11 -11.21 8.84
C VAL A 220 -6.18 -10.59 9.72
N LEU A 221 -7.42 -10.44 9.23
CA LEU A 221 -8.56 -9.95 10.00
C LEU A 221 -8.74 -10.75 11.30
N ASN A 222 -8.71 -12.09 11.21
CA ASN A 222 -8.89 -12.97 12.36
C ASN A 222 -7.76 -12.81 13.40
N GLU A 223 -6.50 -12.64 12.95
CA GLU A 223 -5.38 -12.40 13.86
C GLU A 223 -5.46 -11.01 14.53
N ILE A 224 -5.86 -9.97 13.79
CA ILE A 224 -6.11 -8.64 14.38
C ILE A 224 -7.24 -8.73 15.42
N ALA A 225 -8.34 -9.42 15.10
CA ALA A 225 -9.47 -9.60 16.01
C ALA A 225 -9.05 -10.26 17.35
N LYS A 226 -8.19 -11.29 17.29
CA LYS A 226 -7.60 -11.93 18.47
C LYS A 226 -6.74 -10.96 19.27
N ILE A 227 -5.83 -10.23 18.63
CA ILE A 227 -4.91 -9.30 19.29
C ILE A 227 -5.69 -8.16 19.95
N LYS A 228 -6.70 -7.61 19.27
CA LYS A 228 -7.53 -6.50 19.78
C LYS A 228 -8.65 -6.94 20.71
N ASN A 229 -8.87 -8.24 20.85
CA ASN A 229 -9.99 -8.80 21.61
C ASN A 229 -11.36 -8.23 21.17
N VAL A 230 -11.57 -8.18 19.84
CA VAL A 230 -12.78 -7.67 19.21
C VAL A 230 -13.40 -8.79 18.36
N PRO A 231 -14.74 -8.95 18.33
CA PRO A 231 -15.39 -9.92 17.43
C PRO A 231 -15.01 -9.66 15.97
N PRO A 232 -14.61 -10.68 15.20
CA PRO A 232 -14.18 -10.52 13.81
C PRO A 232 -15.19 -9.77 12.93
N GLU A 233 -16.49 -10.01 13.14
CA GLU A 233 -17.57 -9.39 12.37
C GLU A 233 -17.65 -7.87 12.63
N LYS A 234 -17.42 -7.43 13.87
CA LYS A 234 -17.38 -6.01 14.22
C LYS A 234 -16.12 -5.34 13.64
N LEU A 235 -14.99 -6.03 13.72
CA LEU A 235 -13.74 -5.55 13.16
C LEU A 235 -13.81 -5.42 11.63
N GLU A 236 -14.42 -6.40 10.94
CA GLU A 236 -14.62 -6.36 9.49
C GLU A 236 -15.41 -5.11 9.07
N VAL A 237 -16.49 -4.79 9.76
CA VAL A 237 -17.27 -3.56 9.49
C VAL A 237 -16.43 -2.30 9.72
N GLN A 238 -15.67 -2.25 10.81
CA GLN A 238 -14.83 -1.09 11.11
C GLN A 238 -13.75 -0.90 10.04
N ILE A 239 -13.01 -1.96 9.67
CA ILE A 239 -11.96 -1.88 8.65
C ILE A 239 -12.54 -1.54 7.27
N TYR A 240 -13.71 -2.06 6.92
CA TYR A 240 -14.40 -1.65 5.70
C TYR A 240 -14.69 -0.14 5.68
N ASN A 241 -15.18 0.42 6.79
CA ASN A 241 -15.43 1.86 6.92
C ASN A 241 -14.11 2.67 6.87
N ASN A 242 -13.03 2.18 7.48
CA ASN A 242 -11.72 2.78 7.39
C ASN A 242 -11.26 2.84 5.91
N THR A 243 -11.37 1.71 5.21
CA THR A 243 -11.00 1.64 3.79
C THR A 243 -11.81 2.61 2.94
N LYS A 244 -13.12 2.74 3.20
CA LYS A 244 -13.99 3.69 2.52
C LYS A 244 -13.59 5.14 2.78
N LYS A 245 -13.13 5.45 4.00
CA LYS A 245 -12.64 6.79 4.35
C LYS A 245 -11.31 7.11 3.66
N VAL A 246 -10.39 6.14 3.61
CA VAL A 246 -9.06 6.33 3.04
C VAL A 246 -9.09 6.35 1.52
N PHE A 247 -9.80 5.42 0.90
CA PHE A 247 -9.83 5.20 -0.56
C PHE A 247 -11.25 5.33 -1.12
N PRO A 248 -11.89 6.52 -1.03
CA PRO A 248 -13.30 6.69 -1.41
C PRO A 248 -13.57 6.37 -2.89
N LYS A 249 -12.61 6.57 -3.78
CA LYS A 249 -12.78 6.34 -5.22
C LYS A 249 -13.12 4.89 -5.57
N ILE A 250 -12.64 3.89 -4.82
CA ILE A 250 -12.99 2.49 -5.09
C ILE A 250 -14.46 2.16 -4.82
N PHE A 251 -15.21 3.08 -4.22
CA PHE A 251 -16.65 2.93 -3.92
C PHE A 251 -17.54 3.82 -4.80
N ALA A 252 -16.95 4.67 -5.62
CA ALA A 252 -17.69 5.60 -6.47
C ALA A 252 -18.04 5.01 -7.87
N ILE A 253 -17.60 3.79 -8.14
CA ILE A 253 -17.77 3.08 -9.43
C ILE A 253 -18.77 1.97 -9.25
#